data_fc50bf654289a6dcd447e3a09d1259ad
#
_entry.id   fc50bf654289a6dcd447e3a09d1259ad
#
_cell.length_a   1.000
_cell.length_b   1.000
_cell.length_c   1.000
_cell.angle_alpha   90.00
_cell.angle_beta   90.00
_cell.angle_gamma   90.00
#
_symmetry.space_group_name_H-M   'P 1'
#
loop_
_entity.id
_entity.type
_entity.pdbx_description
1 polymer ?
#
loop_
_entity_poly.entity_id
_entity_poly.type
_entity_poly.pdbx_seq_one_letter_code
_entity_poly.pdbx_strand_id
1 'polypeptide(L)'
;MVLCGVCAFLGLYCTQPLLPLLETVFHASKTAVSLTVSAATLGVAIAAPVFGILTERLPRKKVIVASVIGVSIPTLLAATSQTIGQLIFWRLLMGLTLPGIYAVVVTYIGEEWPPQRMALMMSFYVSGTALGGFLGRVSSGVLAETFTWRTSFLAIGAVSLAGAGAIALWLPPGRGRPQPRPSAAGSLGDRRGVVYQVQELFRIRRLVATFAVGFNVLFSLVGVFTWITFHLSAPPFSLSTTALSYLFVVYLVGLVVTPTAGYIITRVGLRAGVAGAILCSMVGVLLTLAPSLPAVIVGLTLLSSGVFVTQTATQSHLRVASPPEARVTAAGLYLTCYYLGGTAAGSVPGIFWSLGKWPACVAFIVCMQAAALAMAVIGWRTQAAQAESAAA
;
A
#
# COMPACT_ATOMS: atom_id res chain seq x y z
N MET A 1 -13.90 10.72 8.96
CA MET A 1 -12.72 9.82 8.85
C MET A 1 -12.87 8.82 7.70
N VAL A 2 -14.00 8.09 7.58
CA VAL A 2 -14.23 7.15 6.44
C VAL A 2 -14.01 7.82 5.09
N LEU A 3 -14.62 8.98 4.85
CA LEU A 3 -14.49 9.72 3.59
C LEU A 3 -13.03 10.08 3.24
N CYS A 4 -12.22 10.47 4.23
CA CYS A 4 -10.79 10.72 4.02
C CYS A 4 -10.06 9.45 3.57
N GLY A 5 -10.39 8.30 4.17
CA GLY A 5 -9.84 7.01 3.78
C GLY A 5 -10.26 6.60 2.36
N VAL A 6 -11.55 6.77 2.03
CA VAL A 6 -12.06 6.48 0.67
C VAL A 6 -11.35 7.34 -0.36
N CYS A 7 -11.31 8.67 -0.19
CA CYS A 7 -10.65 9.58 -1.14
C CYS A 7 -9.16 9.29 -1.31
N ALA A 8 -8.48 8.83 -0.25
CA ALA A 8 -7.07 8.48 -0.33
C ALA A 8 -6.81 7.27 -1.25
N PHE A 9 -7.65 6.24 -1.21
CA PHE A 9 -7.37 4.98 -1.89
C PHE A 9 -8.24 4.72 -3.13
N LEU A 10 -9.27 5.51 -3.38
CA LEU A 10 -10.19 5.35 -4.52
C LEU A 10 -9.43 5.35 -5.86
N GLY A 11 -8.49 6.29 -6.04
CA GLY A 11 -7.70 6.44 -7.27
C GLY A 11 -6.42 5.60 -7.31
N LEU A 12 -5.87 5.17 -6.15
CA LEU A 12 -4.48 4.64 -6.10
C LEU A 12 -4.28 3.40 -6.96
N TYR A 13 -5.21 2.47 -6.93
CA TYR A 13 -5.09 1.19 -7.63
C TYR A 13 -6.16 0.96 -8.70
N CYS A 14 -6.90 2.00 -9.11
CA CYS A 14 -7.99 1.88 -10.07
C CYS A 14 -7.54 1.39 -11.47
N THR A 15 -6.25 1.50 -11.79
CA THR A 15 -5.69 1.00 -13.05
C THR A 15 -5.50 -0.51 -13.09
N GLN A 16 -5.45 -1.21 -11.94
CA GLN A 16 -5.14 -2.64 -11.93
C GLN A 16 -6.09 -3.50 -12.78
N PRO A 17 -7.42 -3.40 -12.68
CA PRO A 17 -8.32 -4.17 -13.54
C PRO A 17 -8.31 -3.71 -14.99
N LEU A 18 -7.84 -2.49 -15.27
CA LEU A 18 -7.79 -1.92 -16.61
C LEU A 18 -6.53 -2.32 -17.40
N LEU A 19 -5.52 -2.92 -16.78
CA LEU A 19 -4.22 -3.15 -17.41
C LEU A 19 -4.31 -3.92 -18.74
N PRO A 20 -5.08 -5.02 -18.87
CA PRO A 20 -5.22 -5.71 -20.16
C PRO A 20 -5.91 -4.82 -21.22
N LEU A 21 -6.89 -4.02 -20.82
CA LEU A 21 -7.55 -3.07 -21.72
C LEU A 21 -6.59 -1.95 -22.19
N LEU A 22 -5.80 -1.40 -21.26
CA LEU A 22 -4.83 -0.35 -21.59
C LEU A 22 -3.69 -0.87 -22.48
N GLU A 23 -3.30 -2.15 -22.38
CA GLU A 23 -2.38 -2.81 -23.30
C GLU A 23 -2.87 -2.72 -24.74
N THR A 24 -4.14 -3.03 -24.97
CA THR A 24 -4.74 -2.99 -26.31
C THR A 24 -4.97 -1.57 -26.81
N VAL A 25 -5.45 -0.67 -25.94
CA VAL A 25 -5.77 0.74 -26.30
C VAL A 25 -4.51 1.53 -26.68
N PHE A 26 -3.42 1.35 -25.94
CA PHE A 26 -2.18 2.11 -26.19
C PHE A 26 -1.18 1.34 -27.04
N HIS A 27 -1.49 0.11 -27.49
CA HIS A 27 -0.57 -0.79 -28.18
C HIS A 27 0.79 -0.90 -27.46
N ALA A 28 0.75 -0.93 -26.12
CA ALA A 28 1.92 -0.88 -25.26
C ALA A 28 2.22 -2.28 -24.65
N SER A 29 3.45 -2.51 -24.26
CA SER A 29 3.80 -3.76 -23.57
C SER A 29 3.14 -3.87 -22.19
N LYS A 30 2.91 -5.11 -21.71
CA LYS A 30 2.38 -5.38 -20.37
C LYS A 30 3.18 -4.68 -19.27
N THR A 31 4.51 -4.66 -19.40
CA THR A 31 5.38 -3.94 -18.48
C THR A 31 5.13 -2.42 -18.52
N ALA A 32 4.96 -1.84 -19.72
CA ALA A 32 4.71 -0.41 -19.85
C ALA A 32 3.38 0.01 -19.22
N VAL A 33 2.29 -0.75 -19.42
CA VAL A 33 1.01 -0.42 -18.77
C VAL A 33 1.05 -0.66 -17.27
N SER A 34 1.79 -1.66 -16.79
CA SER A 34 1.97 -1.91 -15.35
C SER A 34 2.74 -0.79 -14.63
N LEU A 35 3.56 0.01 -15.36
CA LEU A 35 4.19 1.21 -14.82
C LEU A 35 3.17 2.26 -14.33
N THR A 36 1.92 2.21 -14.80
CA THR A 36 0.85 3.08 -14.27
C THR A 36 0.56 2.82 -12.79
N VAL A 37 0.74 1.58 -12.32
CA VAL A 37 0.65 1.19 -10.91
C VAL A 37 1.94 1.55 -10.17
N SER A 38 3.10 1.20 -10.77
CA SER A 38 4.43 1.52 -10.20
C SER A 38 4.63 3.01 -9.99
N ALA A 39 4.24 3.85 -10.95
CA ALA A 39 4.41 5.29 -10.88
C ALA A 39 3.60 5.90 -9.71
N ALA A 40 2.37 5.44 -9.50
CA ALA A 40 1.55 5.90 -8.40
C ALA A 40 2.19 5.56 -7.04
N THR A 41 2.66 4.33 -6.86
CA THR A 41 3.31 3.90 -5.62
C THR A 41 4.70 4.53 -5.44
N LEU A 42 5.44 4.77 -6.53
CA LEU A 42 6.71 5.51 -6.50
C LEU A 42 6.50 6.94 -6.02
N GLY A 43 5.46 7.62 -6.54
CA GLY A 43 5.10 8.95 -6.07
C GLY A 43 4.87 8.98 -4.55
N VAL A 44 4.14 7.99 -4.03
CA VAL A 44 3.93 7.86 -2.58
C VAL A 44 5.25 7.63 -1.83
N ALA A 45 6.11 6.74 -2.32
CA ALA A 45 7.40 6.44 -1.69
C ALA A 45 8.32 7.67 -1.60
N ILE A 46 8.36 8.48 -2.66
CA ILE A 46 9.16 9.73 -2.71
C ILE A 46 8.58 10.80 -1.77
N ALA A 47 7.26 10.97 -1.77
CA ALA A 47 6.62 12.07 -1.07
C ALA A 47 6.39 11.79 0.43
N ALA A 48 6.30 10.52 0.86
CA ALA A 48 6.00 10.16 2.23
C ALA A 48 6.94 10.80 3.27
N PRO A 49 8.27 10.82 3.11
CA PRO A 49 9.17 11.49 4.06
C PRO A 49 8.97 13.02 4.09
N VAL A 50 8.67 13.62 2.93
CA VAL A 50 8.49 15.08 2.80
C VAL A 50 7.23 15.53 3.54
N PHE A 51 6.12 14.81 3.38
CA PHE A 51 4.87 15.13 4.07
C PHE A 51 4.96 14.95 5.59
N GLY A 52 5.76 14.01 6.07
CA GLY A 52 6.05 13.88 7.50
C GLY A 52 6.56 15.18 8.12
N ILE A 53 7.47 15.87 7.42
CA ILE A 53 8.08 17.13 7.86
C ILE A 53 7.15 18.34 7.61
N LEU A 54 6.55 18.41 6.43
CA LEU A 54 5.73 19.53 6.00
C LEU A 54 4.49 19.73 6.90
N THR A 55 3.93 18.63 7.40
CA THR A 55 2.70 18.64 8.18
C THR A 55 2.86 19.23 9.58
N GLU A 56 4.08 19.37 10.09
CA GLU A 56 4.32 19.99 11.41
C GLU A 56 3.98 21.49 11.43
N ARG A 57 4.05 22.17 10.28
CA ARG A 57 3.92 23.62 10.16
C ARG A 57 2.56 24.11 9.65
N LEU A 58 1.77 23.23 9.05
CA LEU A 58 0.53 23.62 8.36
C LEU A 58 -0.72 23.13 9.08
N PRO A 59 -1.84 23.88 8.99
CA PRO A 59 -3.13 23.44 9.54
C PRO A 59 -3.57 22.11 8.90
N ARG A 60 -3.76 21.07 9.71
CA ARG A 60 -4.04 19.69 9.27
C ARG A 60 -5.18 19.60 8.26
N LYS A 61 -6.31 20.26 8.52
CA LYS A 61 -7.46 20.30 7.61
C LYS A 61 -7.08 20.81 6.21
N LYS A 62 -6.32 21.92 6.15
CA LYS A 62 -5.91 22.51 4.86
C LYS A 62 -5.03 21.54 4.07
N VAL A 63 -4.10 20.85 4.73
CA VAL A 63 -3.24 19.86 4.09
C VAL A 63 -4.05 18.68 3.58
N ILE A 64 -4.99 18.14 4.37
CA ILE A 64 -5.86 17.03 3.94
C ILE A 64 -6.66 17.45 2.70
N VAL A 65 -7.35 18.58 2.73
CA VAL A 65 -8.17 19.08 1.60
C VAL A 65 -7.30 19.32 0.37
N ALA A 66 -6.18 20.03 0.51
CA ALA A 66 -5.26 20.30 -0.60
C ALA A 66 -4.71 18.99 -1.22
N SER A 67 -4.43 18.00 -0.38
CA SER A 67 -3.92 16.70 -0.86
C SER A 67 -5.01 15.88 -1.56
N VAL A 68 -6.27 15.92 -1.10
CA VAL A 68 -7.38 15.27 -1.83
C VAL A 68 -7.60 15.95 -3.19
N ILE A 69 -7.54 17.27 -3.28
CA ILE A 69 -7.57 18.01 -4.55
C ILE A 69 -6.37 17.60 -5.42
N GLY A 70 -5.19 17.53 -4.82
CA GLY A 70 -3.95 17.11 -5.49
C GLY A 70 -3.97 15.66 -6.01
N VAL A 71 -4.75 14.76 -5.41
CA VAL A 71 -5.03 13.42 -5.92
C VAL A 71 -6.07 13.48 -7.05
N SER A 72 -7.11 14.32 -6.89
CA SER A 72 -8.24 14.38 -7.81
C SER A 72 -7.88 14.97 -9.18
N ILE A 73 -7.11 16.07 -9.21
CA ILE A 73 -6.75 16.77 -10.46
C ILE A 73 -5.94 15.87 -11.41
N PRO A 74 -4.81 15.27 -10.99
CA PRO A 74 -4.09 14.34 -11.87
C PRO A 74 -4.92 13.12 -12.28
N THR A 75 -5.85 12.67 -11.42
CA THR A 75 -6.76 11.57 -11.77
C THR A 75 -7.74 11.99 -12.90
N LEU A 76 -8.29 13.19 -12.84
CA LEU A 76 -9.12 13.75 -13.93
C LEU A 76 -8.29 13.92 -15.21
N LEU A 77 -7.09 14.47 -15.09
CA LEU A 77 -6.19 14.69 -16.23
C LEU A 77 -5.68 13.37 -16.85
N ALA A 78 -5.63 12.29 -16.09
CA ALA A 78 -5.32 10.96 -16.61
C ALA A 78 -6.31 10.53 -17.72
N ALA A 79 -7.56 10.97 -17.67
CA ALA A 79 -8.55 10.70 -18.72
C ALA A 79 -8.22 11.37 -20.06
N THR A 80 -7.41 12.42 -20.07
CA THR A 80 -7.01 13.14 -21.31
C THR A 80 -5.79 12.50 -22.00
N SER A 81 -5.19 11.46 -21.39
CA SER A 81 -3.98 10.84 -21.91
C SER A 81 -4.16 10.25 -23.29
N GLN A 82 -3.25 10.59 -24.20
CA GLN A 82 -3.19 10.05 -25.56
C GLN A 82 -2.09 8.99 -25.69
N THR A 83 -1.11 9.00 -24.79
CA THR A 83 -0.02 8.03 -24.73
C THR A 83 0.08 7.41 -23.34
N ILE A 84 0.65 6.20 -23.29
CA ILE A 84 0.88 5.53 -22.00
C ILE A 84 1.83 6.34 -21.10
N GLY A 85 2.80 7.05 -21.66
CA GLY A 85 3.71 7.91 -20.93
C GLY A 85 3.00 9.07 -20.20
N GLN A 86 2.00 9.70 -20.86
CA GLN A 86 1.17 10.73 -20.21
C GLN A 86 0.38 10.14 -19.04
N LEU A 87 -0.21 8.95 -19.23
CA LEU A 87 -0.94 8.28 -18.17
C LEU A 87 -0.02 7.97 -16.98
N ILE A 88 1.19 7.44 -17.20
CA ILE A 88 2.19 7.16 -16.17
C ILE A 88 2.56 8.45 -15.43
N PHE A 89 2.75 9.56 -16.14
CA PHE A 89 3.07 10.86 -15.55
C PHE A 89 1.97 11.36 -14.60
N TRP A 90 0.70 11.32 -15.02
CA TRP A 90 -0.42 11.73 -14.15
C TRP A 90 -0.55 10.81 -12.94
N ARG A 91 -0.29 9.52 -13.10
CA ARG A 91 -0.27 8.55 -12.00
C ARG A 91 0.83 8.86 -10.98
N LEU A 92 2.03 9.25 -11.44
CA LEU A 92 3.12 9.69 -10.57
C LEU A 92 2.73 10.94 -9.77
N LEU A 93 2.19 11.96 -10.44
CA LEU A 93 1.75 13.19 -9.78
C LEU A 93 0.68 12.94 -8.73
N MET A 94 -0.30 12.09 -9.03
CA MET A 94 -1.31 11.67 -8.07
C MET A 94 -0.67 11.00 -6.84
N GLY A 95 0.28 10.11 -7.06
CA GLY A 95 1.02 9.42 -5.98
C GLY A 95 1.80 10.39 -5.08
N LEU A 96 2.39 11.44 -5.64
CA LEU A 96 3.14 12.44 -4.88
C LEU A 96 2.29 13.20 -3.84
N THR A 97 1.00 13.33 -4.07
CA THR A 97 0.10 14.09 -3.18
C THR A 97 -0.60 13.22 -2.14
N LEU A 98 -0.67 11.91 -2.35
CA LEU A 98 -1.41 10.97 -1.50
C LEU A 98 -0.92 10.90 -0.05
N PRO A 99 0.39 10.97 0.27
CA PRO A 99 0.87 10.94 1.66
C PRO A 99 0.34 12.09 2.51
N GLY A 100 0.02 13.24 1.90
CA GLY A 100 -0.61 14.35 2.59
C GLY A 100 -2.01 14.04 3.14
N ILE A 101 -2.70 13.02 2.62
CA ILE A 101 -3.93 12.52 3.22
C ILE A 101 -3.58 11.51 4.31
N TYR A 102 -2.82 10.47 3.96
CA TYR A 102 -2.57 9.32 4.83
C TYR A 102 -1.86 9.72 6.13
N ALA A 103 -0.72 10.40 6.05
CA ALA A 103 0.05 10.78 7.23
C ALA A 103 -0.68 11.82 8.10
N VAL A 104 -1.36 12.78 7.45
CA VAL A 104 -1.99 13.89 8.17
C VAL A 104 -3.28 13.48 8.86
N VAL A 105 -4.08 12.60 8.27
CA VAL A 105 -5.31 12.09 8.92
C VAL A 105 -4.97 11.31 10.18
N VAL A 106 -3.91 10.49 10.16
CA VAL A 106 -3.45 9.75 11.35
C VAL A 106 -3.05 10.70 12.47
N THR A 107 -2.28 11.75 12.14
CA THR A 107 -1.88 12.79 13.09
C THR A 107 -3.09 13.58 13.60
N TYR A 108 -3.99 13.97 12.70
CA TYR A 108 -5.22 14.69 13.03
C TYR A 108 -6.11 13.89 14.01
N ILE A 109 -6.26 12.58 13.80
CA ILE A 109 -7.00 11.71 14.72
C ILE A 109 -6.34 11.72 16.12
N GLY A 110 -5.01 11.63 16.18
CA GLY A 110 -4.28 11.64 17.44
C GLY A 110 -4.34 12.98 18.21
N GLU A 111 -4.54 14.10 17.51
CA GLU A 111 -4.62 15.45 18.11
C GLU A 111 -6.05 15.82 18.54
N GLU A 112 -7.08 15.37 17.81
CA GLU A 112 -8.46 15.85 18.00
C GLU A 112 -9.31 14.95 18.90
N TRP A 113 -9.00 13.66 19.02
CA TRP A 113 -9.78 12.71 19.79
C TRP A 113 -9.07 12.24 21.07
N PRO A 114 -9.82 12.09 22.18
CA PRO A 114 -9.27 11.54 23.40
C PRO A 114 -8.82 10.07 23.17
N PRO A 115 -7.83 9.58 23.95
CA PRO A 115 -7.26 8.23 23.76
C PRO A 115 -8.30 7.11 23.67
N GLN A 116 -9.42 7.24 24.41
CA GLN A 116 -10.51 6.25 24.43
C GLN A 116 -11.26 6.15 23.10
N ARG A 117 -11.32 7.22 22.31
CA ARG A 117 -12.01 7.28 21.00
C ARG A 117 -11.05 7.20 19.80
N MET A 118 -9.76 7.37 20.04
CA MET A 118 -8.75 7.41 18.98
C MET A 118 -8.74 6.09 18.18
N ALA A 119 -8.79 4.94 18.85
CA ALA A 119 -8.83 3.63 18.21
C ALA A 119 -10.05 3.45 17.29
N LEU A 120 -11.23 3.93 17.73
CA LEU A 120 -12.45 3.90 16.93
C LEU A 120 -12.36 4.80 15.69
N MET A 121 -11.83 6.02 15.82
CA MET A 121 -11.66 6.92 14.68
C MET A 121 -10.65 6.39 13.69
N MET A 122 -9.59 5.73 14.17
CA MET A 122 -8.60 5.08 13.34
C MET A 122 -9.20 3.88 12.58
N SER A 123 -10.05 3.07 13.23
CA SER A 123 -10.71 1.96 12.54
C SER A 123 -11.66 2.45 11.45
N PHE A 124 -12.40 3.55 11.66
CA PHE A 124 -13.21 4.17 10.61
C PHE A 124 -12.36 4.67 9.43
N TYR A 125 -11.20 5.26 9.71
CA TYR A 125 -10.28 5.67 8.65
C TYR A 125 -9.76 4.48 7.85
N VAL A 126 -9.27 3.44 8.54
CA VAL A 126 -8.74 2.21 7.90
C VAL A 126 -9.83 1.49 7.10
N SER A 127 -11.05 1.38 7.63
CA SER A 127 -12.19 0.84 6.87
C SER A 127 -12.47 1.65 5.61
N GLY A 128 -12.38 2.99 5.72
CA GLY A 128 -12.48 3.89 4.56
C GLY A 128 -11.41 3.61 3.50
N THR A 129 -10.15 3.36 3.89
CA THR A 129 -9.07 3.05 2.94
C THR A 129 -9.33 1.74 2.20
N ALA A 130 -9.78 0.70 2.91
CA ALA A 130 -10.14 -0.59 2.31
C ALA A 130 -11.32 -0.44 1.34
N LEU A 131 -12.38 0.26 1.77
CA LEU A 131 -13.55 0.52 0.95
C LEU A 131 -13.20 1.35 -0.30
N GLY A 132 -12.40 2.41 -0.15
CA GLY A 132 -11.94 3.22 -1.27
C GLY A 132 -11.13 2.41 -2.27
N GLY A 133 -10.19 1.61 -1.79
CA GLY A 133 -9.39 0.73 -2.63
C GLY A 133 -10.21 -0.33 -3.39
N PHE A 134 -11.23 -0.88 -2.77
CA PHE A 134 -12.18 -1.80 -3.41
C PHE A 134 -13.07 -1.08 -4.43
N LEU A 135 -13.75 -0.01 -4.01
CA LEU A 135 -14.66 0.75 -4.88
C LEU A 135 -13.94 1.32 -6.10
N GLY A 136 -12.70 1.83 -5.93
CA GLY A 136 -11.92 2.36 -7.04
C GLY A 136 -11.64 1.31 -8.12
N ARG A 137 -11.33 0.07 -7.74
CA ARG A 137 -11.10 -1.02 -8.69
C ARG A 137 -12.37 -1.50 -9.35
N VAL A 138 -13.44 -1.71 -8.57
CA VAL A 138 -14.72 -2.19 -9.11
C VAL A 138 -15.34 -1.15 -10.03
N SER A 139 -15.45 0.11 -9.59
CA SER A 139 -16.01 1.17 -10.42
C SER A 139 -15.20 1.40 -11.70
N SER A 140 -13.86 1.33 -11.62
CA SER A 140 -13.04 1.52 -12.82
C SER A 140 -13.26 0.42 -13.85
N GLY A 141 -13.35 -0.86 -13.43
CA GLY A 141 -13.59 -1.97 -14.34
C GLY A 141 -14.99 -1.91 -14.99
N VAL A 142 -16.02 -1.69 -14.18
CA VAL A 142 -17.41 -1.58 -14.65
C VAL A 142 -17.57 -0.40 -15.61
N LEU A 143 -17.09 0.78 -15.24
CA LEU A 143 -17.20 1.97 -16.09
C LEU A 143 -16.38 1.86 -17.38
N ALA A 144 -15.24 1.18 -17.35
CA ALA A 144 -14.41 1.00 -18.53
C ALA A 144 -15.05 0.05 -19.55
N GLU A 145 -15.77 -0.97 -19.10
CA GLU A 145 -16.44 -1.92 -19.97
C GLU A 145 -17.77 -1.37 -20.52
N THR A 146 -18.52 -0.64 -19.67
CA THR A 146 -19.83 -0.06 -20.08
C THR A 146 -19.70 1.19 -20.94
N PHE A 147 -18.65 1.99 -20.73
CA PHE A 147 -18.41 3.25 -21.47
C PHE A 147 -16.99 3.25 -22.07
N THR A 148 -16.03 3.83 -21.34
CA THR A 148 -14.63 3.88 -21.76
C THR A 148 -13.72 3.90 -20.53
N TRP A 149 -12.46 3.51 -20.68
CA TRP A 149 -11.47 3.65 -19.61
C TRP A 149 -11.28 5.10 -19.14
N ARG A 150 -11.51 6.09 -20.03
CA ARG A 150 -11.46 7.52 -19.69
C ARG A 150 -12.56 7.90 -18.72
N THR A 151 -13.77 7.37 -18.91
CA THR A 151 -14.91 7.59 -18.00
C THR A 151 -14.60 7.12 -16.59
N SER A 152 -13.84 6.04 -16.42
CA SER A 152 -13.41 5.56 -15.09
C SER A 152 -12.57 6.61 -14.35
N PHE A 153 -11.59 7.21 -15.02
CA PHE A 153 -10.75 8.25 -14.40
C PHE A 153 -11.55 9.55 -14.13
N LEU A 154 -12.44 9.95 -15.03
CA LEU A 154 -13.32 11.11 -14.83
C LEU A 154 -14.22 10.90 -13.61
N ALA A 155 -14.89 9.75 -13.52
CA ALA A 155 -15.78 9.44 -12.41
C ALA A 155 -15.05 9.39 -11.07
N ILE A 156 -13.91 8.68 -11.01
CA ILE A 156 -13.09 8.56 -9.79
C ILE A 156 -12.56 9.93 -9.38
N GLY A 157 -12.05 10.72 -10.33
CA GLY A 157 -11.52 12.04 -10.05
C GLY A 157 -12.61 13.02 -9.60
N ALA A 158 -13.80 12.99 -10.22
CA ALA A 158 -14.95 13.83 -9.84
C ALA A 158 -15.47 13.47 -8.45
N VAL A 159 -15.62 12.18 -8.13
CA VAL A 159 -16.03 11.70 -6.80
C VAL A 159 -14.99 12.11 -5.74
N SER A 160 -13.69 11.99 -6.05
CA SER A 160 -12.63 12.42 -5.13
C SER A 160 -12.65 13.93 -4.91
N LEU A 161 -12.91 14.72 -5.97
CA LEU A 161 -13.00 16.18 -5.87
C LEU A 161 -14.25 16.62 -5.08
N ALA A 162 -15.39 15.97 -5.29
CA ALA A 162 -16.59 16.16 -4.48
C ALA A 162 -16.31 15.79 -3.01
N GLY A 163 -15.57 14.71 -2.79
CA GLY A 163 -15.08 14.31 -1.46
C GLY A 163 -14.19 15.38 -0.81
N ALA A 164 -13.33 16.06 -1.57
CA ALA A 164 -12.54 17.19 -1.06
C ALA A 164 -13.42 18.34 -0.61
N GLY A 165 -14.47 18.68 -1.37
CA GLY A 165 -15.47 19.67 -0.97
C GLY A 165 -16.21 19.27 0.31
N ALA A 166 -16.68 18.03 0.40
CA ALA A 166 -17.33 17.51 1.60
C ALA A 166 -16.41 17.53 2.83
N ILE A 167 -15.12 17.13 2.67
CA ILE A 167 -14.12 17.21 3.75
C ILE A 167 -13.88 18.67 4.15
N ALA A 168 -13.81 19.59 3.18
CA ALA A 168 -13.65 21.02 3.45
C ALA A 168 -14.82 21.60 4.26
N LEU A 169 -16.04 21.14 4.03
CA LEU A 169 -17.23 21.60 4.74
C LEU A 169 -17.39 20.93 6.11
N TRP A 170 -17.23 19.62 6.20
CA TRP A 170 -17.61 18.85 7.39
C TRP A 170 -16.48 18.54 8.35
N LEU A 171 -15.21 18.54 7.88
CA LEU A 171 -14.09 18.31 8.78
C LEU A 171 -13.86 19.56 9.64
N PRO A 172 -13.92 19.48 10.98
CA PRO A 172 -13.65 20.63 11.83
C PRO A 172 -12.23 21.17 11.61
N PRO A 173 -11.99 22.48 11.73
CA PRO A 173 -10.64 23.00 11.85
C PRO A 173 -10.03 22.40 13.12
N GLY A 174 -8.83 21.81 13.01
CA GLY A 174 -8.16 21.20 14.17
C GLY A 174 -7.96 22.20 15.31
N ARG A 175 -8.19 21.75 16.53
CA ARG A 175 -8.02 22.55 17.77
C ARG A 175 -6.54 22.77 18.11
N GLY A 176 -5.68 21.90 17.61
CA GLY A 176 -4.23 22.00 17.81
C GLY A 176 -3.65 23.13 16.96
N ARG A 177 -3.17 24.22 17.62
CA ARG A 177 -2.13 25.04 17.00
C ARG A 177 -0.96 24.10 16.66
N PRO A 178 -0.30 24.26 15.50
CA PRO A 178 0.95 23.58 15.26
C PRO A 178 1.89 23.95 16.44
N GLN A 179 1.90 23.11 17.47
CA GLN A 179 2.94 23.22 18.48
C GLN A 179 4.18 22.63 17.83
N PRO A 180 5.28 23.39 17.73
CA PRO A 180 6.57 22.81 17.44
C PRO A 180 6.83 21.82 18.59
N ARG A 181 6.51 20.54 18.37
CA ARG A 181 7.10 19.51 19.23
C ARG A 181 8.60 19.68 19.05
N PRO A 182 9.40 19.67 20.16
CA PRO A 182 10.84 19.57 20.00
C PRO A 182 11.08 18.41 19.03
N SER A 183 11.42 18.75 17.80
CA SER A 183 11.59 17.79 16.72
C SER A 183 12.70 16.86 17.15
N ALA A 184 12.38 15.60 17.43
CA ALA A 184 13.40 14.56 17.51
C ALA A 184 14.12 14.37 16.13
N ALA A 185 13.51 14.86 15.05
CA ALA A 185 14.20 15.17 13.81
C ALA A 185 14.69 16.61 13.91
N GLY A 186 15.98 16.80 14.09
CA GLY A 186 16.66 18.09 14.13
C GLY A 186 16.13 19.03 13.07
N SER A 187 16.12 20.34 13.35
CA SER A 187 15.65 21.39 12.44
C SER A 187 16.08 21.10 11.01
N LEU A 188 15.28 21.51 10.01
CA LEU A 188 15.65 21.43 8.57
C LEU A 188 17.08 21.97 8.26
N GLY A 189 17.75 22.62 9.24
CA GLY A 189 19.15 23.03 9.19
C GLY A 189 20.14 21.89 9.48
N ASP A 190 19.75 20.83 10.17
CA ASP A 190 20.65 19.72 10.48
C ASP A 190 20.39 18.48 9.59
N ARG A 191 20.59 18.65 8.27
CA ARG A 191 20.58 17.55 7.30
C ARG A 191 21.56 16.43 7.69
N ARG A 192 22.66 16.76 8.40
CA ARG A 192 23.65 15.78 8.88
C ARG A 192 23.05 14.89 9.96
N GLY A 193 22.25 15.45 10.86
CA GLY A 193 21.57 14.69 11.92
C GLY A 193 20.54 13.69 11.36
N VAL A 194 19.74 14.09 10.36
CA VAL A 194 18.76 13.19 9.72
C VAL A 194 19.45 12.05 8.95
N VAL A 195 20.48 12.38 8.17
CA VAL A 195 21.27 11.38 7.43
C VAL A 195 21.94 10.40 8.39
N TYR A 196 22.50 10.91 9.48
CA TYR A 196 23.11 10.08 10.52
C TYR A 196 22.08 9.15 11.18
N GLN A 197 20.91 9.67 11.55
CA GLN A 197 19.83 8.82 12.11
C GLN A 197 19.40 7.72 11.13
N VAL A 198 19.25 8.03 9.84
CA VAL A 198 18.93 7.06 8.80
C VAL A 198 20.00 5.97 8.73
N GLN A 199 21.28 6.37 8.71
CA GLN A 199 22.39 5.40 8.69
C GLN A 199 22.41 4.51 9.93
N GLU A 200 22.18 5.07 11.11
CA GLU A 200 22.09 4.30 12.35
C GLU A 200 20.92 3.30 12.32
N LEU A 201 19.74 3.69 11.82
CA LEU A 201 18.60 2.78 11.70
C LEU A 201 18.89 1.60 10.75
N PHE A 202 19.66 1.82 9.66
CA PHE A 202 20.07 0.74 8.76
C PHE A 202 21.16 -0.18 9.36
N ARG A 203 21.85 0.21 10.43
CA ARG A 203 22.76 -0.67 11.19
C ARG A 203 22.02 -1.63 12.11
N ILE A 204 20.77 -1.32 12.48
CA ILE A 204 19.95 -2.17 13.35
C ILE A 204 19.35 -3.30 12.52
N ARG A 205 19.97 -4.49 12.56
CA ARG A 205 19.57 -5.68 11.77
C ARG A 205 18.08 -6.01 11.87
N ARG A 206 17.47 -5.82 13.05
CA ARG A 206 16.03 -6.04 13.28
C ARG A 206 15.17 -5.08 12.48
N LEU A 207 15.55 -3.81 12.36
CA LEU A 207 14.85 -2.81 11.56
C LEU A 207 15.00 -3.07 10.07
N VAL A 208 16.21 -3.43 9.63
CA VAL A 208 16.45 -3.80 8.22
C VAL A 208 15.57 -4.99 7.82
N ALA A 209 15.51 -6.04 8.64
CA ALA A 209 14.60 -7.16 8.41
C ALA A 209 13.13 -6.71 8.36
N THR A 210 12.73 -5.79 9.25
CA THR A 210 11.36 -5.23 9.27
C THR A 210 11.05 -4.42 8.01
N PHE A 211 11.98 -3.61 7.54
CA PHE A 211 11.84 -2.86 6.28
C PHE A 211 11.74 -3.79 5.07
N ALA A 212 12.56 -4.84 5.03
CA ALA A 212 12.54 -5.82 3.96
C ALA A 212 11.24 -6.65 3.94
N VAL A 213 10.73 -7.06 5.10
CA VAL A 213 9.41 -7.70 5.20
C VAL A 213 8.30 -6.73 4.77
N GLY A 214 8.37 -5.46 5.21
CA GLY A 214 7.43 -4.42 4.78
C GLY A 214 7.42 -4.19 3.26
N PHE A 215 8.61 -4.14 2.63
CA PHE A 215 8.75 -4.11 1.17
C PHE A 215 8.03 -5.29 0.52
N ASN A 216 8.27 -6.50 1.02
CA ASN A 216 7.69 -7.73 0.47
C ASN A 216 6.16 -7.80 0.63
N VAL A 217 5.60 -7.24 1.70
CA VAL A 217 4.14 -7.16 1.93
C VAL A 217 3.44 -6.49 0.75
N LEU A 218 3.86 -5.28 0.38
CA LEU A 218 3.22 -4.57 -0.73
C LEU A 218 3.66 -5.12 -2.08
N PHE A 219 4.91 -5.57 -2.20
CA PHE A 219 5.42 -6.24 -3.39
C PHE A 219 4.56 -7.47 -3.76
N SER A 220 4.31 -8.37 -2.81
CA SER A 220 3.52 -9.57 -3.05
C SER A 220 2.07 -9.25 -3.42
N LEU A 221 1.44 -8.34 -2.66
CA LEU A 221 0.05 -7.98 -2.87
C LEU A 221 -0.14 -7.30 -4.24
N VAL A 222 0.60 -6.22 -4.50
CA VAL A 222 0.49 -5.46 -5.76
C VAL A 222 0.96 -6.29 -6.93
N GLY A 223 2.05 -7.06 -6.77
CA GLY A 223 2.62 -7.89 -7.84
C GLY A 223 1.64 -8.95 -8.33
N VAL A 224 1.09 -9.75 -7.42
CA VAL A 224 0.12 -10.78 -7.80
C VAL A 224 -1.10 -10.14 -8.46
N PHE A 225 -1.72 -9.14 -7.84
CA PHE A 225 -2.94 -8.53 -8.37
C PHE A 225 -2.74 -7.70 -9.64
N THR A 226 -1.52 -7.25 -9.92
CA THR A 226 -1.19 -6.57 -11.18
C THR A 226 -1.01 -7.58 -12.32
N TRP A 227 -0.23 -8.63 -12.10
CA TRP A 227 0.16 -9.55 -13.17
C TRP A 227 -0.87 -10.65 -13.41
N ILE A 228 -1.65 -11.05 -12.41
CA ILE A 228 -2.71 -12.03 -12.57
C ILE A 228 -3.84 -11.52 -13.50
N THR A 229 -4.06 -10.20 -13.59
CA THR A 229 -5.06 -9.65 -14.51
C THR A 229 -4.75 -10.01 -15.96
N PHE A 230 -3.49 -9.99 -16.37
CA PHE A 230 -3.07 -10.43 -17.70
C PHE A 230 -3.21 -11.95 -17.91
N HIS A 231 -3.03 -12.74 -16.84
CA HIS A 231 -3.24 -14.19 -16.91
C HIS A 231 -4.71 -14.53 -17.07
N LEU A 232 -5.56 -13.88 -16.31
CA LEU A 232 -7.00 -14.17 -16.29
C LEU A 232 -7.76 -13.52 -17.47
N SER A 233 -7.21 -12.50 -18.12
CA SER A 233 -7.77 -11.95 -19.35
C SER A 233 -7.48 -12.79 -20.58
N ALA A 234 -6.49 -13.69 -20.51
CA ALA A 234 -6.13 -14.62 -21.59
C ALA A 234 -6.86 -15.97 -21.45
N PRO A 235 -6.92 -16.79 -22.55
CA PRO A 235 -7.39 -18.17 -22.46
C PRO A 235 -6.59 -18.96 -21.42
N PRO A 236 -7.21 -19.91 -20.69
CA PRO A 236 -8.58 -20.41 -20.82
C PRO A 236 -9.65 -19.56 -20.11
N PHE A 237 -9.28 -18.59 -19.27
CA PHE A 237 -10.23 -17.85 -18.43
C PHE A 237 -10.99 -16.76 -19.22
N SER A 238 -10.29 -15.98 -20.03
CA SER A 238 -10.85 -14.90 -20.89
C SER A 238 -11.82 -13.96 -20.15
N LEU A 239 -11.44 -13.55 -18.91
CA LEU A 239 -12.30 -12.70 -18.10
C LEU A 239 -12.38 -11.29 -18.67
N SER A 240 -13.58 -10.69 -18.64
CA SER A 240 -13.83 -9.31 -19.01
C SER A 240 -13.23 -8.35 -17.98
N THR A 241 -13.10 -7.06 -18.33
CA THR A 241 -12.58 -6.02 -17.44
C THR A 241 -13.41 -5.91 -16.15
N THR A 242 -14.73 -6.01 -16.26
CA THR A 242 -15.64 -6.03 -15.12
C THR A 242 -15.41 -7.27 -14.24
N ALA A 243 -15.30 -8.45 -14.85
CA ALA A 243 -15.02 -9.68 -14.09
C ALA A 243 -13.68 -9.62 -13.35
N LEU A 244 -12.63 -9.09 -14.02
CA LEU A 244 -11.33 -8.82 -13.38
C LEU A 244 -11.46 -7.85 -12.20
N SER A 245 -12.31 -6.84 -12.29
CA SER A 245 -12.51 -5.87 -11.21
C SER A 245 -13.19 -6.50 -9.98
N TYR A 246 -14.10 -7.45 -10.17
CA TYR A 246 -14.74 -8.17 -9.05
C TYR A 246 -13.80 -9.11 -8.30
N LEU A 247 -12.67 -9.54 -8.88
CA LEU A 247 -11.66 -10.31 -8.14
C LEU A 247 -11.13 -9.54 -6.93
N PHE A 248 -11.15 -8.23 -6.98
CA PHE A 248 -10.68 -7.40 -5.86
C PHE A 248 -11.62 -7.41 -4.64
N VAL A 249 -12.78 -8.07 -4.73
CA VAL A 249 -13.65 -8.33 -3.56
C VAL A 249 -12.91 -9.10 -2.48
N VAL A 250 -11.94 -9.94 -2.86
CA VAL A 250 -11.12 -10.69 -1.90
C VAL A 250 -10.31 -9.79 -0.95
N TYR A 251 -10.08 -8.52 -1.31
CA TYR A 251 -9.45 -7.55 -0.40
C TYR A 251 -10.30 -7.25 0.84
N LEU A 252 -11.62 -7.42 0.75
CA LEU A 252 -12.52 -7.21 1.87
C LEU A 252 -12.28 -8.24 3.00
N VAL A 253 -11.62 -9.36 2.70
CA VAL A 253 -11.16 -10.30 3.73
C VAL A 253 -10.27 -9.60 4.76
N GLY A 254 -9.51 -8.58 4.35
CA GLY A 254 -8.70 -7.76 5.24
C GLY A 254 -9.48 -7.06 6.35
N LEU A 255 -10.76 -6.74 6.14
CA LEU A 255 -11.63 -6.14 7.18
C LEU A 255 -11.88 -7.11 8.34
N VAL A 256 -11.87 -8.42 8.07
CA VAL A 256 -12.06 -9.47 9.08
C VAL A 256 -10.71 -9.96 9.62
N VAL A 257 -9.76 -10.21 8.72
CA VAL A 257 -8.46 -10.80 9.07
C VAL A 257 -7.58 -9.82 9.86
N THR A 258 -7.59 -8.53 9.53
CA THR A 258 -6.72 -7.57 10.21
C THR A 258 -7.01 -7.41 11.71
N PRO A 259 -8.27 -7.28 12.17
CA PRO A 259 -8.56 -7.28 13.60
C PRO A 259 -8.20 -8.60 14.30
N THR A 260 -8.47 -9.75 13.65
CA THR A 260 -8.17 -11.07 14.22
C THR A 260 -6.68 -11.37 14.25
N ALA A 261 -5.89 -10.79 13.34
CA ALA A 261 -4.44 -10.95 13.29
C ALA A 261 -3.76 -10.56 14.60
N GLY A 262 -4.18 -9.43 15.21
CA GLY A 262 -3.66 -9.00 16.51
C GLY A 262 -3.84 -10.06 17.59
N TYR A 263 -5.02 -10.66 17.67
CA TYR A 263 -5.31 -11.74 18.62
C TYR A 263 -4.50 -13.00 18.36
N ILE A 264 -4.36 -13.42 17.11
CA ILE A 264 -3.54 -14.58 16.74
C ILE A 264 -2.09 -14.35 17.12
N ILE A 265 -1.52 -13.20 16.77
CA ILE A 265 -0.13 -12.84 17.02
C ILE A 265 0.17 -12.83 18.54
N THR A 266 -0.77 -12.35 19.37
CA THR A 266 -0.57 -12.35 20.83
C THR A 266 -0.55 -13.76 21.44
N ARG A 267 -1.23 -14.74 20.83
CA ARG A 267 -1.26 -16.13 21.30
C ARG A 267 -0.07 -16.96 20.84
N VAL A 268 0.28 -16.86 19.55
CA VAL A 268 1.32 -17.71 18.95
C VAL A 268 2.70 -17.05 18.93
N GLY A 269 2.77 -15.77 19.30
CA GLY A 269 3.98 -14.96 19.23
C GLY A 269 4.24 -14.38 17.84
N LEU A 270 4.97 -13.26 17.81
CA LEU A 270 5.14 -12.43 16.61
C LEU A 270 5.88 -13.18 15.48
N ARG A 271 6.92 -13.96 15.80
CA ARG A 271 7.71 -14.71 14.81
C ARG A 271 6.91 -15.85 14.18
N ALA A 272 6.24 -16.67 15.00
CA ALA A 272 5.43 -17.77 14.50
C ALA A 272 4.23 -17.25 13.71
N GLY A 273 3.60 -16.16 14.17
CA GLY A 273 2.50 -15.51 13.48
C GLY A 273 2.89 -14.99 12.09
N VAL A 274 4.02 -14.29 11.95
CA VAL A 274 4.48 -13.80 10.65
C VAL A 274 4.94 -14.94 9.75
N ALA A 275 5.60 -15.95 10.28
CA ALA A 275 6.02 -17.12 9.51
C ALA A 275 4.81 -17.87 8.92
N GLY A 276 3.82 -18.18 9.75
CA GLY A 276 2.58 -18.81 9.31
C GLY A 276 1.80 -17.97 8.29
N ALA A 277 1.78 -16.64 8.47
CA ALA A 277 1.13 -15.73 7.55
C ALA A 277 1.82 -15.68 6.17
N ILE A 278 3.15 -15.62 6.13
CA ILE A 278 3.91 -15.66 4.87
C ILE A 278 3.73 -17.02 4.19
N LEU A 279 3.80 -18.13 4.93
CA LEU A 279 3.55 -19.47 4.37
C LEU A 279 2.13 -19.59 3.79
N CYS A 280 1.12 -19.09 4.49
CA CYS A 280 -0.26 -19.02 3.99
C CYS A 280 -0.33 -18.22 2.68
N SER A 281 0.35 -17.07 2.62
CA SER A 281 0.46 -16.25 1.41
C SER A 281 1.15 -17.00 0.27
N MET A 282 2.25 -17.72 0.53
CA MET A 282 2.95 -18.54 -0.48
C MET A 282 2.05 -19.63 -1.06
N VAL A 283 1.35 -20.37 -0.20
CA VAL A 283 0.35 -21.37 -0.62
C VAL A 283 -0.73 -20.71 -1.49
N GLY A 284 -1.20 -19.52 -1.08
CA GLY A 284 -2.16 -18.74 -1.86
C GLY A 284 -1.66 -18.40 -3.26
N VAL A 285 -0.41 -17.92 -3.38
CA VAL A 285 0.21 -17.62 -4.67
C VAL A 285 0.36 -18.87 -5.54
N LEU A 286 0.82 -19.97 -4.97
CA LEU A 286 0.95 -21.26 -5.70
C LEU A 286 -0.39 -21.78 -6.19
N LEU A 287 -1.46 -21.63 -5.41
CA LEU A 287 -2.80 -22.06 -5.78
C LEU A 287 -3.36 -21.30 -7.00
N THR A 288 -2.84 -20.09 -7.28
CA THR A 288 -3.22 -19.35 -8.50
C THR A 288 -2.71 -19.97 -9.80
N LEU A 289 -1.86 -21.00 -9.74
CA LEU A 289 -1.45 -21.79 -10.91
C LEU A 289 -2.50 -22.82 -11.34
N ALA A 290 -3.50 -23.06 -10.51
CA ALA A 290 -4.56 -24.02 -10.84
C ALA A 290 -5.39 -23.53 -12.04
N PRO A 291 -5.82 -24.46 -12.93
CA PRO A 291 -6.58 -24.10 -14.13
C PRO A 291 -8.07 -23.82 -13.85
N SER A 292 -8.44 -23.58 -12.61
CA SER A 292 -9.83 -23.31 -12.19
C SER A 292 -9.97 -21.98 -11.49
N LEU A 293 -10.96 -21.19 -11.89
CA LEU A 293 -11.21 -19.86 -11.31
C LEU A 293 -11.52 -19.90 -9.80
N PRO A 294 -12.31 -20.86 -9.27
CA PRO A 294 -12.51 -20.98 -7.82
C PRO A 294 -11.21 -21.18 -7.04
N ALA A 295 -10.28 -22.02 -7.54
CA ALA A 295 -8.98 -22.22 -6.91
C ALA A 295 -8.15 -20.93 -6.92
N VAL A 296 -8.16 -20.18 -8.01
CA VAL A 296 -7.51 -18.87 -8.11
C VAL A 296 -8.09 -17.90 -7.07
N ILE A 297 -9.42 -17.82 -6.93
CA ILE A 297 -10.08 -16.95 -5.94
C ILE A 297 -9.68 -17.35 -4.50
N VAL A 298 -9.68 -18.63 -4.18
CA VAL A 298 -9.20 -19.14 -2.89
C VAL A 298 -7.72 -18.77 -2.69
N GLY A 299 -6.89 -18.94 -3.72
CA GLY A 299 -5.49 -18.56 -3.69
C GLY A 299 -5.28 -17.07 -3.40
N LEU A 300 -6.01 -16.19 -4.07
CA LEU A 300 -5.96 -14.74 -3.83
C LEU A 300 -6.47 -14.36 -2.43
N THR A 301 -7.44 -15.09 -1.90
CA THR A 301 -7.96 -14.89 -0.54
C THR A 301 -6.93 -15.29 0.51
N LEU A 302 -6.23 -16.42 0.34
CA LEU A 302 -5.15 -16.86 1.23
C LEU A 302 -3.95 -15.91 1.16
N LEU A 303 -3.56 -15.49 -0.06
CA LEU A 303 -2.53 -14.47 -0.26
C LEU A 303 -2.87 -13.20 0.52
N SER A 304 -4.06 -12.64 0.29
CA SER A 304 -4.50 -11.39 0.92
C SER A 304 -4.52 -11.52 2.44
N SER A 305 -5.06 -12.63 2.97
CA SER A 305 -5.10 -12.92 4.40
C SER A 305 -3.70 -12.97 5.01
N GLY A 306 -2.78 -13.72 4.40
CA GLY A 306 -1.39 -13.81 4.84
C GLY A 306 -0.67 -12.46 4.80
N VAL A 307 -0.89 -11.67 3.74
CA VAL A 307 -0.30 -10.33 3.60
C VAL A 307 -0.82 -9.36 4.67
N PHE A 308 -2.12 -9.33 4.96
CA PHE A 308 -2.67 -8.44 5.99
C PHE A 308 -2.20 -8.80 7.41
N VAL A 309 -2.09 -10.10 7.72
CA VAL A 309 -1.49 -10.55 8.99
C VAL A 309 -0.02 -10.15 9.07
N THR A 310 0.76 -10.37 8.00
CA THR A 310 2.17 -9.99 7.92
C THR A 310 2.34 -8.48 8.09
N GLN A 311 1.48 -7.66 7.49
CA GLN A 311 1.50 -6.21 7.63
C GLN A 311 1.29 -5.78 9.09
N THR A 312 0.28 -6.36 9.76
CA THR A 312 0.00 -6.08 11.18
C THR A 312 1.16 -6.48 12.08
N ALA A 313 1.74 -7.66 11.85
CA ALA A 313 2.90 -8.14 12.60
C ALA A 313 4.13 -7.23 12.39
N THR A 314 4.38 -6.81 11.15
CA THR A 314 5.53 -5.97 10.79
C THR A 314 5.42 -4.58 11.42
N GLN A 315 4.22 -3.97 11.41
CA GLN A 315 3.98 -2.68 12.07
C GLN A 315 4.12 -2.77 13.59
N SER A 316 3.70 -3.89 14.19
CA SER A 316 3.87 -4.14 15.62
C SER A 316 5.36 -4.31 15.98
N HIS A 317 6.11 -5.08 15.17
CA HIS A 317 7.56 -5.25 15.37
C HIS A 317 8.32 -3.94 15.18
N LEU A 318 7.95 -3.11 14.22
CA LEU A 318 8.56 -1.79 13.98
C LEU A 318 8.52 -0.92 15.25
N ARG A 319 7.39 -0.91 15.97
CA ARG A 319 7.25 -0.13 17.22
C ARG A 319 8.18 -0.62 18.32
N VAL A 320 8.38 -1.93 18.42
CA VAL A 320 9.23 -2.56 19.46
C VAL A 320 10.71 -2.44 19.08
N ALA A 321 11.06 -2.61 17.82
CA ALA A 321 12.43 -2.57 17.33
C ALA A 321 13.03 -1.17 17.23
N SER A 322 12.18 -0.14 17.14
CA SER A 322 12.62 1.25 16.94
C SER A 322 13.02 1.92 18.25
N PRO A 323 14.20 2.58 18.31
CA PRO A 323 14.58 3.44 19.42
C PRO A 323 13.53 4.52 19.66
N PRO A 324 13.18 4.88 20.90
CA PRO A 324 12.13 5.86 21.20
C PRO A 324 12.29 7.18 20.47
N GLU A 325 13.52 7.70 20.39
CA GLU A 325 13.91 8.96 19.76
C GLU A 325 13.86 8.93 18.23
N ALA A 326 13.95 7.75 17.62
CA ALA A 326 13.99 7.57 16.16
C ALA A 326 12.70 6.93 15.57
N ARG A 327 11.64 6.73 16.37
CA ARG A 327 10.40 6.05 15.95
C ARG A 327 9.74 6.71 14.74
N VAL A 328 9.74 8.03 14.67
CA VAL A 328 9.12 8.78 13.56
C VAL A 328 9.91 8.54 12.28
N THR A 329 11.23 8.65 12.35
CA THR A 329 12.14 8.39 11.21
C THR A 329 12.04 6.93 10.74
N ALA A 330 12.01 5.98 11.68
CA ALA A 330 11.86 4.55 11.37
C ALA A 330 10.51 4.25 10.70
N ALA A 331 9.42 4.89 11.15
CA ALA A 331 8.11 4.75 10.52
C ALA A 331 8.07 5.33 9.09
N GLY A 332 8.72 6.48 8.87
CA GLY A 332 8.87 7.07 7.55
C GLY A 332 9.67 6.18 6.59
N LEU A 333 10.80 5.64 7.05
CA LEU A 333 11.62 4.71 6.27
C LEU A 333 10.87 3.40 5.95
N TYR A 334 10.15 2.86 6.93
CA TYR A 334 9.29 1.69 6.71
C TYR A 334 8.27 1.96 5.60
N LEU A 335 7.59 3.10 5.65
CA LEU A 335 6.59 3.46 4.65
C LEU A 335 7.22 3.63 3.26
N THR A 336 8.40 4.25 3.17
CA THR A 336 9.16 4.35 1.93
C THR A 336 9.51 2.96 1.37
N CYS A 337 10.09 2.08 2.19
CA CYS A 337 10.41 0.71 1.76
C CYS A 337 9.15 -0.08 1.34
N TYR A 338 8.06 0.06 2.08
CA TYR A 338 6.77 -0.55 1.76
C TYR A 338 6.27 -0.15 0.38
N TYR A 339 6.23 1.15 0.06
CA TYR A 339 5.77 1.63 -1.24
C TYR A 339 6.78 1.39 -2.37
N LEU A 340 8.09 1.33 -2.09
CA LEU A 340 9.09 0.85 -3.05
C LEU A 340 8.83 -0.61 -3.43
N GLY A 341 8.37 -1.45 -2.49
CA GLY A 341 7.89 -2.79 -2.79
C GLY A 341 6.75 -2.80 -3.80
N GLY A 342 5.74 -1.92 -3.60
CA GLY A 342 4.64 -1.74 -4.55
C GLY A 342 5.11 -1.23 -5.92
N THR A 343 6.11 -0.37 -5.94
CA THR A 343 6.72 0.14 -7.18
C THR A 343 7.41 -0.96 -7.97
N ALA A 344 8.25 -1.75 -7.30
CA ALA A 344 8.93 -2.89 -7.91
C ALA A 344 7.92 -3.95 -8.40
N ALA A 345 6.82 -4.13 -7.70
CA ALA A 345 5.78 -5.11 -8.01
C ALA A 345 5.09 -4.90 -9.36
N GLY A 346 4.94 -3.66 -9.79
CA GLY A 346 4.35 -3.36 -11.09
C GLY A 346 5.31 -3.61 -12.27
N SER A 347 6.63 -3.51 -12.06
CA SER A 347 7.62 -3.56 -13.14
C SER A 347 8.46 -4.86 -13.17
N VAL A 348 9.01 -5.27 -12.02
CA VAL A 348 10.01 -6.36 -11.99
C VAL A 348 9.43 -7.71 -12.42
N PRO A 349 8.21 -8.14 -12.02
CA PRO A 349 7.64 -9.40 -12.48
C PRO A 349 7.45 -9.44 -14.01
N GLY A 350 7.43 -8.29 -14.70
CA GLY A 350 7.37 -8.21 -16.16
C GLY A 350 8.54 -8.91 -16.87
N ILE A 351 9.71 -8.90 -16.27
CA ILE A 351 10.88 -9.61 -16.76
C ILE A 351 10.59 -11.11 -16.76
N PHE A 352 10.05 -11.63 -15.66
CA PHE A 352 9.70 -13.05 -15.51
C PHE A 352 8.50 -13.44 -16.38
N TRP A 353 7.57 -12.50 -16.60
CA TRP A 353 6.46 -12.71 -17.53
C TRP A 353 6.96 -12.99 -18.95
N SER A 354 8.00 -12.32 -19.42
CA SER A 354 8.57 -12.55 -20.74
C SER A 354 9.27 -13.92 -20.85
N LEU A 355 9.80 -14.46 -19.75
CA LEU A 355 10.51 -15.74 -19.69
C LEU A 355 9.57 -16.95 -19.62
N GLY A 356 8.48 -16.87 -18.85
CA GLY A 356 7.63 -18.03 -18.61
C GLY A 356 6.19 -17.69 -18.18
N LYS A 357 5.67 -16.52 -18.59
CA LYS A 357 4.30 -16.08 -18.31
C LYS A 357 4.00 -16.09 -16.80
N TRP A 358 2.75 -16.44 -16.43
CA TRP A 358 2.29 -16.45 -15.03
C TRP A 358 3.10 -17.39 -14.11
N PRO A 359 3.44 -18.63 -14.50
CA PRO A 359 4.25 -19.51 -13.66
C PRO A 359 5.62 -18.94 -13.26
N ALA A 360 6.31 -18.23 -14.16
CA ALA A 360 7.58 -17.61 -13.82
C ALA A 360 7.41 -16.41 -12.87
N CYS A 361 6.33 -15.62 -13.01
CA CYS A 361 5.99 -14.58 -12.05
C CYS A 361 5.70 -15.16 -10.66
N VAL A 362 4.94 -16.26 -10.59
CA VAL A 362 4.63 -16.96 -9.34
C VAL A 362 5.91 -17.45 -8.66
N ALA A 363 6.79 -18.13 -9.42
CA ALA A 363 8.08 -18.61 -8.90
C ALA A 363 8.91 -17.46 -8.30
N PHE A 364 9.01 -16.35 -9.01
CA PHE A 364 9.73 -15.18 -8.53
C PHE A 364 9.10 -14.57 -7.26
N ILE A 365 7.78 -14.40 -7.24
CA ILE A 365 7.08 -13.85 -6.06
C ILE A 365 7.25 -14.77 -4.85
N VAL A 366 7.15 -16.08 -5.04
CA VAL A 366 7.36 -17.09 -3.98
C VAL A 366 8.80 -17.03 -3.47
N CYS A 367 9.80 -16.88 -4.34
CA CYS A 367 11.20 -16.68 -3.93
C CYS A 367 11.36 -15.40 -3.07
N MET A 368 10.72 -14.30 -3.46
CA MET A 368 10.74 -13.06 -2.68
C MET A 368 10.05 -13.23 -1.30
N GLN A 369 8.94 -13.96 -1.25
CA GLN A 369 8.27 -14.30 0.01
C GLN A 369 9.12 -15.21 0.89
N ALA A 370 9.81 -16.20 0.32
CA ALA A 370 10.74 -17.06 1.04
C ALA A 370 11.92 -16.28 1.63
N ALA A 371 12.48 -15.33 0.87
CA ALA A 371 13.52 -14.42 1.36
C ALA A 371 13.00 -13.55 2.53
N ALA A 372 11.78 -13.02 2.42
CA ALA A 372 11.17 -12.24 3.51
C ALA A 372 10.90 -13.10 4.75
N LEU A 373 10.46 -14.35 4.57
CA LEU A 373 10.29 -15.32 5.65
C LEU A 373 11.62 -15.57 6.39
N ALA A 374 12.68 -15.85 5.63
CA ALA A 374 14.01 -16.05 6.21
C ALA A 374 14.49 -14.84 6.99
N MET A 375 14.31 -13.62 6.43
CA MET A 375 14.67 -12.38 7.11
C MET A 375 13.84 -12.14 8.39
N ALA A 376 12.55 -12.45 8.37
CA ALA A 376 11.70 -12.33 9.57
C ALA A 376 12.13 -13.33 10.65
N VAL A 377 12.33 -14.60 10.30
CA VAL A 377 12.69 -15.66 11.25
C VAL A 377 14.07 -15.43 11.86
N ILE A 378 15.06 -15.00 11.05
CA ILE A 378 16.43 -14.76 11.49
C ILE A 378 16.55 -13.40 12.20
N GLY A 379 15.95 -12.36 11.62
CA GLY A 379 16.11 -10.97 12.08
C GLY A 379 15.30 -10.62 13.34
N TRP A 380 14.17 -11.30 13.56
CA TRP A 380 13.28 -11.01 14.70
C TRP A 380 13.53 -11.93 15.90
N ARG A 381 14.78 -12.24 16.22
CA ARG A 381 15.12 -12.98 17.44
C ARG A 381 14.84 -12.14 18.68
N THR A 382 14.19 -12.71 19.69
CA THR A 382 13.90 -12.04 20.97
C THR A 382 15.17 -11.87 21.79
N GLN A 383 15.24 -10.80 22.61
CA GLN A 383 16.37 -10.60 23.55
C GLN A 383 16.57 -11.77 24.52
N ALA A 384 15.48 -12.47 24.90
CA ALA A 384 15.56 -13.67 25.73
C ALA A 384 16.40 -14.78 25.08
N ALA A 385 16.16 -15.06 23.78
CA ALA A 385 16.96 -16.06 23.05
C ALA A 385 18.41 -15.63 22.79
N GLN A 386 18.70 -14.32 22.84
CA GLN A 386 20.09 -13.83 22.77
C GLN A 386 20.81 -13.92 24.11
N ALA A 387 20.11 -13.74 25.23
CA ALA A 387 20.67 -13.94 26.56
C ALA A 387 20.99 -15.41 26.83
N GLU A 388 20.13 -16.34 26.40
CA GLU A 388 20.39 -17.80 26.47
C GLU A 388 21.54 -18.23 25.57
N SER A 389 21.66 -17.70 24.35
CA SER A 389 22.79 -18.02 23.44
C SER A 389 24.09 -17.34 23.82
N ALA A 390 24.08 -16.30 24.64
CA ALA A 390 25.29 -15.66 25.18
C ALA A 390 25.73 -16.29 26.54
N ALA A 391 24.83 -17.06 27.19
CA ALA A 391 25.08 -17.77 28.43
C ALA A 391 25.49 -19.24 28.20
N ALA A 392 25.33 -19.76 26.98
CA ALA A 392 25.80 -21.07 26.53
C ALA A 392 27.11 -20.97 25.75
#